data_39e70661646627be27d1206707cc2c91
#
_entry.id   39e70661646627be27d1206707cc2c91
#
_cell.length_a   1.000
_cell.length_b   1.000
_cell.length_c   1.000
_cell.angle_alpha   90.00
_cell.angle_beta   90.00
_cell.angle_gamma   90.00
#
_symmetry.space_group_name_H-M   'P 1'
#
loop_
_entity.id
_entity.type
_entity.pdbx_description
1 polymer ?
#
loop_
_entity_poly.entity_id
_entity_poly.type
_entity_poly.pdbx_seq_one_letter_code
_entity_poly.pdbx_strand_id
1 'polypeptide(L)'
;MLSKLPKSSKLVVIGGGIIGCSTAYHLAHMGLEVVLLERKKLTSGTTFHAAGLVGQLRTNANITQLLGYSVDLYNKLEKETGLGTGWKMNGGLRLACNNERWTEVQRQTTTAHSFGLEMDLLSPKEAQDLWPIMDISDVVGAAFLPTDGQANPSDITQALAKGARSKGATVI
;
A
#
# COMPACT_ATOMS: atom_id res chain seq x y z
N MET A 1 30.20 1.70 -10.66
CA MET A 1 30.99 2.34 -9.58
C MET A 1 30.29 2.04 -8.27
N LEU A 2 30.94 1.33 -7.34
CA LEU A 2 30.47 1.23 -5.96
C LEU A 2 30.51 2.65 -5.38
N SER A 3 29.35 3.23 -5.05
CA SER A 3 29.30 4.49 -4.32
C SER A 3 30.12 4.31 -3.04
N LYS A 4 31.08 5.21 -2.80
CA LYS A 4 31.88 5.12 -1.56
C LYS A 4 30.93 5.27 -0.38
N LEU A 5 30.98 4.30 0.53
CA LEU A 5 30.28 4.40 1.80
C LEU A 5 30.66 5.70 2.50
N PRO A 6 29.72 6.51 2.97
CA PRO A 6 30.04 7.67 3.81
C PRO A 6 30.73 7.20 5.09
N LYS A 7 31.65 8.00 5.60
CA LYS A 7 32.41 7.66 6.85
C LYS A 7 31.48 7.70 8.07
N SER A 8 30.44 8.48 8.03
CA SER A 8 29.44 8.63 9.10
C SER A 8 28.10 9.07 8.51
N SER A 9 27.02 8.83 9.22
CA SER A 9 25.70 9.35 8.95
C SER A 9 24.93 9.51 10.24
N LYS A 10 23.99 10.46 10.30
CA LYS A 10 23.12 10.64 11.47
C LYS A 10 22.14 9.49 11.62
N LEU A 11 21.65 8.96 10.51
CA LEU A 11 20.67 7.86 10.48
C LEU A 11 21.07 6.81 9.47
N VAL A 12 21.01 5.55 9.87
CA VAL A 12 21.26 4.40 9.01
C VAL A 12 20.02 3.50 9.01
N VAL A 13 19.48 3.25 7.84
CA VAL A 13 18.37 2.31 7.60
C VAL A 13 18.97 1.05 6.98
N ILE A 14 18.69 -0.12 7.55
CA ILE A 14 19.19 -1.40 7.06
C ILE A 14 18.05 -2.18 6.42
N GLY A 15 18.19 -2.50 5.13
CA GLY A 15 17.23 -3.25 4.31
C GLY A 15 16.51 -2.38 3.29
N GLY A 16 16.63 -2.76 2.01
CA GLY A 16 16.06 -2.07 0.85
C GLY A 16 14.71 -2.65 0.38
N GLY A 17 13.90 -3.17 1.29
CA GLY A 17 12.50 -3.50 1.04
C GLY A 17 11.59 -2.29 1.16
N ILE A 18 10.28 -2.50 1.01
CA ILE A 18 9.28 -1.41 1.04
C ILE A 18 9.36 -0.59 2.34
N ILE A 19 9.55 -1.24 3.50
CA ILE A 19 9.63 -0.56 4.79
C ILE A 19 10.87 0.33 4.86
N GLY A 20 12.06 -0.20 4.53
CA GLY A 20 13.29 0.59 4.59
C GLY A 20 13.30 1.74 3.58
N CYS A 21 12.84 1.51 2.35
CA CYS A 21 12.73 2.57 1.35
C CYS A 21 11.71 3.65 1.75
N SER A 22 10.56 3.26 2.34
CA SER A 22 9.58 4.21 2.87
C SER A 22 10.15 5.01 4.05
N THR A 23 10.85 4.36 4.98
CA THR A 23 11.52 5.04 6.10
C THR A 23 12.54 6.06 5.58
N ALA A 24 13.42 5.65 4.67
CA ALA A 24 14.41 6.55 4.09
C ALA A 24 13.76 7.72 3.32
N TYR A 25 12.67 7.46 2.59
CA TYR A 25 11.89 8.48 1.90
C TYR A 25 11.38 9.55 2.86
N HIS A 26 10.70 9.14 3.93
CA HIS A 26 10.12 10.08 4.89
C HIS A 26 11.19 10.85 5.68
N LEU A 27 12.26 10.18 6.11
CA LEU A 27 13.38 10.84 6.80
C LEU A 27 14.05 11.89 5.91
N ALA A 28 14.28 11.57 4.64
CA ALA A 28 14.86 12.52 3.68
C ALA A 28 13.93 13.71 3.40
N HIS A 29 12.61 13.49 3.33
CA HIS A 29 11.61 14.56 3.19
C HIS A 29 11.51 15.46 4.43
N MET A 30 11.89 14.96 5.61
CA MET A 30 12.05 15.75 6.83
C MET A 30 13.39 16.53 6.87
N GLY A 31 14.20 16.45 5.82
CA GLY A 31 15.52 17.10 5.75
C GLY A 31 16.61 16.42 6.57
N LEU A 32 16.41 15.16 6.95
CA LEU A 32 17.38 14.41 7.73
C LEU A 32 18.40 13.72 6.83
N GLU A 33 19.67 13.69 7.27
CA GLU A 33 20.72 12.92 6.62
C GLU A 33 20.52 11.43 6.88
N VAL A 34 20.26 10.65 5.84
CA VAL A 34 19.98 9.22 5.94
C VAL A 34 20.76 8.40 4.92
N VAL A 35 21.29 7.28 5.37
CA VAL A 35 21.90 6.24 4.53
C VAL A 35 21.04 4.98 4.62
N LEU A 36 20.59 4.46 3.48
CA LEU A 36 19.96 3.15 3.38
C LEU A 36 20.95 2.15 2.81
N LEU A 37 21.13 1.05 3.54
CA LEU A 37 22.02 -0.04 3.17
C LEU A 37 21.20 -1.28 2.76
N GLU A 38 21.44 -1.82 1.57
CA GLU A 38 20.88 -3.08 1.10
C GLU A 38 22.02 -4.00 0.62
N ARG A 39 22.06 -5.21 1.16
CA ARG A 39 23.12 -6.18 0.83
C ARG A 39 23.02 -6.79 -0.56
N LYS A 40 21.84 -6.69 -1.21
CA LYS A 40 21.56 -7.21 -2.54
C LYS A 40 20.95 -6.10 -3.40
N LYS A 41 19.98 -6.42 -4.23
CA LYS A 41 19.16 -5.42 -4.95
C LYS A 41 17.98 -5.00 -4.09
N LEU A 42 17.55 -3.75 -4.23
CA LEU A 42 16.28 -3.32 -3.62
C LEU A 42 15.16 -4.30 -3.99
N THR A 43 14.26 -4.55 -3.07
CA THR A 43 13.10 -5.46 -3.21
C THR A 43 13.39 -6.95 -3.20
N SER A 44 14.64 -7.39 -3.18
CA SER A 44 15.01 -8.81 -3.31
C SER A 44 14.60 -9.71 -2.12
N GLY A 45 14.03 -9.14 -1.06
CA GLY A 45 13.49 -9.86 0.08
C GLY A 45 11.98 -10.10 -0.04
N THR A 46 11.25 -9.96 1.07
CA THR A 46 9.80 -10.21 1.17
C THR A 46 8.97 -9.32 0.24
N THR A 47 9.42 -8.11 -0.08
CA THR A 47 8.69 -7.17 -0.94
C THR A 47 8.37 -7.75 -2.30
N PHE A 48 9.32 -8.46 -2.92
CA PHE A 48 9.11 -9.08 -4.23
C PHE A 48 8.00 -10.15 -4.24
N HIS A 49 7.72 -10.76 -3.09
CA HIS A 49 6.73 -11.84 -2.95
C HIS A 49 5.33 -11.32 -2.58
N ALA A 50 5.15 -10.01 -2.38
CA ALA A 50 3.85 -9.45 -2.02
C ALA A 50 2.90 -9.42 -3.22
N ALA A 51 1.61 -9.72 -2.95
CA ALA A 51 0.57 -9.73 -3.99
C ALA A 51 0.22 -8.33 -4.54
N GLY A 52 0.62 -7.27 -3.84
CA GLY A 52 0.38 -5.91 -4.28
C GLY A 52 -1.02 -5.36 -3.98
N LEU A 53 -1.83 -6.09 -3.20
CA LEU A 53 -3.14 -5.58 -2.78
C LEU A 53 -2.98 -4.55 -1.66
N VAL A 54 -3.62 -3.41 -1.83
CA VAL A 54 -3.57 -2.27 -0.90
C VAL A 54 -4.97 -2.02 -0.37
N GLY A 55 -5.23 -2.51 0.85
CA GLY A 55 -6.51 -2.36 1.53
C GLY A 55 -6.36 -1.53 2.79
N GLN A 56 -7.27 -0.58 3.03
CA GLN A 56 -7.18 0.40 4.11
C GLN A 56 -7.80 -0.10 5.42
N LEU A 57 -9.01 -0.68 5.37
CA LEU A 57 -9.74 -1.03 6.58
C LEU A 57 -9.03 -2.11 7.41
N ARG A 58 -8.80 -1.81 8.68
CA ARG A 58 -8.36 -2.73 9.74
C ARG A 58 -9.26 -2.60 10.96
N THR A 59 -9.08 -3.47 11.92
CA THR A 59 -9.85 -3.44 13.18
C THR A 59 -9.47 -2.27 14.09
N ASN A 60 -8.34 -1.62 13.84
CA ASN A 60 -7.81 -0.52 14.64
C ASN A 60 -7.80 0.79 13.81
N ALA A 61 -8.38 1.84 14.38
CA ALA A 61 -8.50 3.15 13.73
C ALA A 61 -7.12 3.74 13.34
N ASN A 62 -6.12 3.68 14.22
CA ASN A 62 -4.80 4.23 13.95
C ASN A 62 -4.11 3.52 12.77
N ILE A 63 -4.26 2.19 12.68
CA ILE A 63 -3.70 1.45 11.55
C ILE A 63 -4.49 1.76 10.26
N THR A 64 -5.80 1.91 10.34
CA THR A 64 -6.62 2.33 9.19
C THR A 64 -6.20 3.72 8.69
N GLN A 65 -5.96 4.67 9.58
CA GLN A 65 -5.43 5.99 9.21
C GLN A 65 -4.05 5.93 8.57
N LEU A 66 -3.15 5.09 9.09
CA LEU A 66 -1.82 4.89 8.50
C LEU A 66 -1.91 4.31 7.08
N LEU A 67 -2.84 3.39 6.85
CA LEU A 67 -3.06 2.82 5.52
C LEU A 67 -3.73 3.82 4.57
N GLY A 68 -4.64 4.66 5.06
CA GLY A 68 -5.16 5.80 4.30
C GLY A 68 -4.06 6.76 3.85
N TYR A 69 -3.15 7.12 4.77
CA TYR A 69 -1.95 7.90 4.41
C TYR A 69 -1.11 7.22 3.32
N SER A 70 -0.98 5.89 3.37
CA SER A 70 -0.24 5.15 2.34
C SER A 70 -0.91 5.24 0.97
N VAL A 71 -2.26 5.19 0.91
CA VAL A 71 -3.03 5.39 -0.33
C VAL A 71 -2.81 6.80 -0.87
N ASP A 72 -2.89 7.83 -0.01
CA ASP A 72 -2.63 9.22 -0.40
C ASP A 72 -1.21 9.42 -0.94
N LEU A 73 -0.23 8.75 -0.35
CA LEU A 73 1.15 8.77 -0.84
C LEU A 73 1.24 8.12 -2.23
N TYR A 74 0.64 6.94 -2.42
CA TYR A 74 0.72 6.22 -3.69
C TYR A 74 0.03 6.97 -4.84
N ASN A 75 -1.05 7.71 -4.56
CA ASN A 75 -1.71 8.60 -5.53
C ASN A 75 -0.78 9.71 -6.07
N LYS A 76 0.26 10.08 -5.33
CA LYS A 76 1.17 11.19 -5.67
C LYS A 76 2.56 10.72 -6.10
N LEU A 77 2.97 9.54 -5.68
CA LEU A 77 4.35 9.05 -5.74
C LEU A 77 4.88 8.97 -7.18
N GLU A 78 4.07 8.53 -8.13
CA GLU A 78 4.46 8.47 -9.54
C GLU A 78 4.74 9.85 -10.11
N LYS A 79 3.85 10.82 -9.86
CA LYS A 79 4.03 12.20 -10.28
C LYS A 79 5.26 12.85 -9.65
N GLU A 80 5.50 12.58 -8.38
CA GLU A 80 6.62 13.14 -7.62
C GLU A 80 7.97 12.58 -8.08
N THR A 81 8.03 11.29 -8.32
CA THR A 81 9.29 10.60 -8.61
C THR A 81 9.56 10.41 -10.10
N GLY A 82 8.53 10.50 -10.95
CA GLY A 82 8.61 10.16 -12.37
C GLY A 82 8.91 8.68 -12.63
N LEU A 83 8.55 7.78 -11.68
CA LEU A 83 8.62 6.34 -11.86
C LEU A 83 7.23 5.74 -11.73
N GLY A 84 6.85 4.89 -12.69
CA GLY A 84 5.63 4.10 -12.62
C GLY A 84 5.61 3.24 -11.36
N THR A 85 4.47 3.22 -10.68
CA THR A 85 4.26 2.46 -9.42
C THR A 85 3.34 1.27 -9.61
N GLY A 86 2.68 1.20 -10.77
CA GLY A 86 1.59 0.25 -11.01
C GLY A 86 0.39 0.48 -10.09
N TRP A 87 0.33 1.61 -9.37
CA TRP A 87 -0.79 1.94 -8.50
C TRP A 87 -2.07 2.20 -9.31
N LYS A 88 -3.12 1.48 -8.93
CA LYS A 88 -4.47 1.66 -9.46
C LYS A 88 -5.46 1.62 -8.30
N MET A 89 -6.17 2.71 -8.09
CA MET A 89 -7.25 2.80 -7.12
C MET A 89 -8.53 2.28 -7.77
N ASN A 90 -8.64 0.96 -7.88
CA ASN A 90 -9.74 0.26 -8.54
C ASN A 90 -10.70 -0.42 -7.56
N GLY A 91 -10.56 -0.11 -6.27
CA GLY A 91 -11.39 -0.62 -5.20
C GLY A 91 -11.00 -2.02 -4.72
N GLY A 92 -11.68 -2.45 -3.66
CA GLY A 92 -11.55 -3.76 -3.07
C GLY A 92 -12.91 -4.36 -2.73
N LEU A 93 -13.20 -5.57 -3.23
CA LEU A 93 -14.40 -6.33 -2.90
C LEU A 93 -14.14 -7.30 -1.75
N ARG A 94 -15.12 -7.42 -0.86
CA ARG A 94 -15.19 -8.42 0.21
C ARG A 94 -16.47 -9.21 0.04
N LEU A 95 -16.34 -10.49 -0.29
CA LEU A 95 -17.47 -11.37 -0.53
C LEU A 95 -17.89 -12.12 0.73
N ALA A 96 -19.19 -12.35 0.86
CA ALA A 96 -19.78 -13.21 1.87
C ALA A 96 -20.53 -14.35 1.18
N CYS A 97 -20.05 -15.60 1.37
CA CYS A 97 -20.64 -16.81 0.80
C CYS A 97 -21.51 -17.57 1.84
N ASN A 98 -21.82 -16.96 2.98
CA ASN A 98 -22.78 -17.43 3.97
C ASN A 98 -23.27 -16.29 4.85
N ASN A 99 -24.34 -16.53 5.62
CA ASN A 99 -24.98 -15.50 6.46
C ASN A 99 -24.10 -15.02 7.61
N GLU A 100 -23.26 -15.88 8.18
CA GLU A 100 -22.34 -15.49 9.25
C GLU A 100 -21.29 -14.50 8.71
N ARG A 101 -20.71 -14.81 7.56
CA ARG A 101 -19.77 -13.91 6.89
C ARG A 101 -20.45 -12.62 6.45
N TRP A 102 -21.70 -12.68 6.01
CA TRP A 102 -22.48 -11.49 5.65
C TRP A 102 -22.65 -10.56 6.85
N THR A 103 -23.03 -11.10 8.01
CA THR A 103 -23.12 -10.33 9.26
C THR A 103 -21.79 -9.65 9.60
N GLU A 104 -20.68 -10.36 9.43
CA GLU A 104 -19.34 -9.82 9.66
C GLU A 104 -19.00 -8.69 8.68
N VAL A 105 -19.31 -8.85 7.39
CA VAL A 105 -19.10 -7.83 6.36
C VAL A 105 -19.90 -6.56 6.66
N GLN A 106 -21.17 -6.68 7.11
CA GLN A 106 -22.00 -5.55 7.54
C GLN A 106 -21.37 -4.80 8.72
N ARG A 107 -20.84 -5.54 9.73
CA ARG A 107 -20.12 -4.92 10.86
C ARG A 107 -18.85 -4.20 10.40
N GLN A 108 -18.10 -4.78 9.48
CA GLN A 108 -16.91 -4.14 8.91
C GLN A 108 -17.26 -2.85 8.17
N THR A 109 -18.37 -2.81 7.44
CA THR A 109 -18.86 -1.60 6.77
C THR A 109 -19.20 -0.50 7.79
N THR A 110 -19.91 -0.85 8.87
CA THR A 110 -20.19 0.10 9.96
C THR A 110 -18.89 0.63 10.59
N THR A 111 -17.91 -0.27 10.81
CA THR A 111 -16.59 0.12 11.33
C THR A 111 -15.86 1.03 10.36
N ALA A 112 -15.89 0.74 9.06
CA ALA A 112 -15.29 1.57 8.02
C ALA A 112 -15.83 3.02 8.07
N HIS A 113 -17.15 3.17 8.12
CA HIS A 113 -17.79 4.48 8.23
C HIS A 113 -17.36 5.22 9.51
N SER A 114 -17.25 4.52 10.65
CA SER A 114 -16.77 5.13 11.90
C SER A 114 -15.32 5.62 11.84
N PHE A 115 -14.54 5.11 10.88
CA PHE A 115 -13.16 5.51 10.63
C PHE A 115 -13.03 6.49 9.45
N GLY A 116 -14.17 6.94 8.88
CA GLY A 116 -14.21 7.90 7.77
C GLY A 116 -13.95 7.28 6.39
N LEU A 117 -14.15 5.97 6.24
CA LEU A 117 -14.05 5.27 4.95
C LEU A 117 -15.46 5.03 4.38
N GLU A 118 -15.69 5.44 3.15
CA GLU A 118 -16.92 5.20 2.40
C GLU A 118 -16.92 3.79 1.83
N MET A 119 -17.51 2.85 2.57
CA MET A 119 -17.59 1.44 2.20
C MET A 119 -19.06 1.06 1.95
N ASP A 120 -19.35 0.56 0.76
CA ASP A 120 -20.71 0.25 0.31
C ASP A 120 -21.03 -1.22 0.50
N LEU A 121 -22.28 -1.52 0.93
CA LEU A 121 -22.83 -2.88 0.87
C LEU A 121 -23.45 -3.10 -0.50
N LEU A 122 -23.13 -4.24 -1.11
CA LEU A 122 -23.57 -4.61 -2.44
C LEU A 122 -24.35 -5.92 -2.44
N SER A 123 -25.35 -6.01 -3.30
CA SER A 123 -25.95 -7.28 -3.71
C SER A 123 -24.93 -8.14 -4.50
N PRO A 124 -25.15 -9.46 -4.61
CA PRO A 124 -24.30 -10.31 -5.45
C PRO A 124 -24.21 -9.81 -6.90
N LYS A 125 -25.31 -9.31 -7.46
CA LYS A 125 -25.35 -8.80 -8.84
C LYS A 125 -24.50 -7.54 -9.01
N GLU A 126 -24.61 -6.58 -8.09
CA GLU A 126 -23.78 -5.36 -8.11
C GLU A 126 -22.29 -5.69 -7.96
N ALA A 127 -21.93 -6.67 -7.13
CA ALA A 127 -20.55 -7.13 -7.02
C ALA A 127 -20.06 -7.77 -8.34
N GLN A 128 -20.90 -8.56 -9.02
CA GLN A 128 -20.59 -9.14 -10.32
C GLN A 128 -20.44 -8.07 -11.42
N ASP A 129 -21.22 -7.00 -11.36
CA ASP A 129 -21.11 -5.90 -12.33
C ASP A 129 -19.75 -5.18 -12.21
N LEU A 130 -19.16 -5.12 -11.01
CA LEU A 130 -17.80 -4.63 -10.79
C LEU A 130 -16.72 -5.64 -11.23
N TRP A 131 -16.99 -6.94 -11.15
CA TRP A 131 -16.08 -8.00 -11.58
C TRP A 131 -16.83 -9.12 -12.33
N PRO A 132 -17.06 -8.95 -13.65
CA PRO A 132 -17.97 -9.80 -14.43
C PRO A 132 -17.58 -11.28 -14.58
N ILE A 133 -16.31 -11.64 -14.35
CA ILE A 133 -15.84 -13.02 -14.43
C ILE A 133 -16.13 -13.83 -13.16
N MET A 134 -16.68 -13.20 -12.12
CA MET A 134 -16.96 -13.83 -10.83
C MET A 134 -18.22 -14.69 -10.91
N ASP A 135 -18.15 -15.92 -10.42
CA ASP A 135 -19.33 -16.72 -10.11
C ASP A 135 -19.95 -16.24 -8.80
N ILE A 136 -21.24 -15.95 -8.80
CA ILE A 136 -21.98 -15.43 -7.65
C ILE A 136 -23.01 -16.41 -7.11
N SER A 137 -23.00 -17.67 -7.57
CA SER A 137 -24.02 -18.65 -7.21
C SER A 137 -24.12 -18.94 -5.71
N ASP A 138 -23.02 -18.77 -4.97
CA ASP A 138 -22.92 -18.93 -3.52
C ASP A 138 -22.75 -17.60 -2.76
N VAL A 139 -22.74 -16.46 -3.44
CA VAL A 139 -22.55 -15.16 -2.81
C VAL A 139 -23.87 -14.65 -2.22
N VAL A 140 -23.87 -14.39 -0.90
CA VAL A 140 -25.01 -13.80 -0.17
C VAL A 140 -25.02 -12.29 -0.24
N GLY A 141 -23.86 -11.67 -0.28
CA GLY A 141 -23.67 -10.23 -0.37
C GLY A 141 -22.19 -9.86 -0.42
N ALA A 142 -21.90 -8.59 -0.64
CA ALA A 142 -20.53 -8.09 -0.70
C ALA A 142 -20.42 -6.70 -0.05
N ALA A 143 -19.18 -6.26 0.18
CA ALA A 143 -18.88 -4.87 0.45
C ALA A 143 -17.76 -4.39 -0.47
N PHE A 144 -17.82 -3.12 -0.84
CA PHE A 144 -16.86 -2.48 -1.73
C PHE A 144 -16.28 -1.24 -1.09
N LEU A 145 -14.95 -1.15 -1.07
CA LEU A 145 -14.24 0.05 -0.65
C LEU A 145 -13.53 0.66 -1.87
N PRO A 146 -14.07 1.75 -2.45
CA PRO A 146 -13.60 2.28 -3.73
C PRO A 146 -12.17 2.83 -3.69
N THR A 147 -11.70 3.22 -2.51
CA THR A 147 -10.36 3.78 -2.30
C THR A 147 -9.27 2.72 -2.07
N ASP A 148 -9.62 1.46 -1.92
CA ASP A 148 -8.66 0.36 -1.99
C ASP A 148 -8.10 0.19 -3.41
N GLY A 149 -7.03 -0.55 -3.58
CA GLY A 149 -6.44 -0.73 -4.90
C GLY A 149 -5.33 -1.76 -4.95
N GLN A 150 -4.58 -1.69 -6.03
CA GLN A 150 -3.42 -2.56 -6.24
C GLN A 150 -2.22 -1.76 -6.74
N ALA A 151 -1.03 -2.29 -6.50
CA ALA A 151 0.22 -1.70 -6.92
C ALA A 151 1.25 -2.78 -7.28
N ASN A 152 2.30 -2.41 -7.99
CA ASN A 152 3.48 -3.27 -8.09
C ASN A 152 4.39 -3.02 -6.89
N PRO A 153 4.60 -4.01 -5.99
CA PRO A 153 5.38 -3.80 -4.77
C PRO A 153 6.83 -3.39 -5.03
N SER A 154 7.43 -3.93 -6.10
CA SER A 154 8.80 -3.58 -6.49
C SER A 154 8.88 -2.16 -7.03
N ASP A 155 7.95 -1.75 -7.87
CA ASP A 155 7.94 -0.44 -8.49
C ASP A 155 7.69 0.67 -7.46
N ILE A 156 6.73 0.49 -6.54
CA ILE A 156 6.54 1.43 -5.41
C ILE A 156 7.83 1.57 -4.60
N THR A 157 8.49 0.46 -4.29
CA THR A 157 9.74 0.49 -3.51
C THR A 157 10.84 1.25 -4.25
N GLN A 158 10.98 1.06 -5.55
CA GLN A 158 11.93 1.80 -6.38
C GLN A 158 11.59 3.30 -6.44
N ALA A 159 10.29 3.63 -6.56
CA ALA A 159 9.82 5.01 -6.55
C ALA A 159 10.14 5.70 -5.20
N LEU A 160 9.88 5.05 -4.07
CA LEU A 160 10.23 5.54 -2.75
C LEU A 160 11.76 5.76 -2.61
N ALA A 161 12.56 4.79 -3.06
CA ALA A 161 14.02 4.93 -3.04
C ALA A 161 14.51 6.08 -3.93
N LYS A 162 13.89 6.30 -5.10
CA LYS A 162 14.19 7.45 -5.97
C LYS A 162 13.80 8.76 -5.29
N GLY A 163 12.61 8.83 -4.70
CA GLY A 163 12.16 10.00 -3.94
C GLY A 163 13.10 10.33 -2.77
N ALA A 164 13.57 9.30 -2.04
CA ALA A 164 14.57 9.49 -0.98
C ALA A 164 15.87 10.09 -1.54
N ARG A 165 16.39 9.53 -2.65
CA ARG A 165 17.62 10.05 -3.30
C ARG A 165 17.46 11.50 -3.79
N SER A 166 16.30 11.87 -4.34
CA SER A 166 16.04 13.24 -4.80
C SER A 166 16.07 14.26 -3.66
N LYS A 167 15.88 13.81 -2.42
CA LYS A 167 15.96 14.61 -1.19
C LYS A 167 17.28 14.42 -0.42
N GLY A 168 18.29 13.83 -1.07
CA GLY A 168 19.63 13.73 -0.51
C GLY A 168 19.95 12.45 0.25
N ALA A 169 19.04 11.47 0.31
CA ALA A 169 19.37 10.18 0.93
C ALA A 169 20.40 9.41 0.09
N THR A 170 21.36 8.78 0.76
CA THR A 170 22.29 7.84 0.15
C THR A 170 21.74 6.43 0.23
N VAL A 171 21.57 5.76 -0.92
CA VAL A 171 21.05 4.38 -1.03
C VAL A 171 22.10 3.50 -1.69
N ILE A 172 22.62 2.54 -0.94
CA ILE A 172 23.77 1.67 -1.29
C ILE A 172 23.35 0.21 -1.17
#